data_a76ded7ffb8f97aa7d24894bf4eecbeb
#
_entry.id   a76ded7ffb8f97aa7d24894bf4eecbeb
#
_cell.length_a   1.000
_cell.length_b   1.000
_cell.length_c   1.000
_cell.angle_alpha   90.00
_cell.angle_beta   90.00
_cell.angle_gamma   90.00
#
_symmetry.space_group_name_H-M   'P 1'
#
loop_
_entity.id
_entity.type
_entity.pdbx_description
1 polymer ?
#
loop_
_entity_poly.entity_id
_entity_poly.type
_entity_poly.pdbx_seq_one_letter_code
_entity_poly.pdbx_strand_id
1 'polypeptide(L)'
;TLIGSFDDRKEEYNLTLKDQGVTVAFSEAAKGWTSFKSFVQDGGLSLNNDYYTLKEGELWKHHSNETRNNFYGDQYDSHIDVLFNEESATVKSFGSMKYEGSQAKITQNLGTSNYPDNEYYNNIGKTGWYVESGETDLQLAGEMEFKDKEGKWFSYMKGVPVENVADLNSEEFSFQGIDI
;
A
#
# COMPACT_ATOMS: atom_id res chain seq x y z
N THR A 1 -10.35 17.43 -15.33
CA THR A 1 -11.43 18.16 -14.59
C THR A 1 -11.24 17.96 -13.09
N LEU A 2 -11.36 19.03 -12.30
CA LEU A 2 -11.27 19.04 -10.85
C LEU A 2 -12.66 19.27 -10.24
N ILE A 3 -13.03 18.46 -9.25
CA ILE A 3 -14.31 18.57 -8.55
C ILE A 3 -14.03 18.56 -7.05
N GLY A 4 -14.38 19.66 -6.38
CA GLY A 4 -14.22 19.81 -4.93
C GLY A 4 -15.51 19.55 -4.19
N SER A 5 -15.39 19.01 -2.98
CA SER A 5 -16.50 18.88 -2.03
C SER A 5 -15.97 18.80 -0.60
N PHE A 6 -16.78 19.14 0.37
CA PHE A 6 -16.41 19.07 1.78
C PHE A 6 -17.27 18.04 2.51
N ASP A 7 -16.62 17.17 3.28
CA ASP A 7 -17.25 16.16 4.12
C ASP A 7 -17.26 16.67 5.56
N ASP A 8 -18.40 17.21 6.01
CA ASP A 8 -18.55 17.76 7.36
C ASP A 8 -18.30 16.73 8.46
N ARG A 9 -18.65 15.46 8.20
CA ARG A 9 -18.52 14.39 9.19
C ARG A 9 -17.07 14.01 9.47
N LYS A 10 -16.22 14.11 8.45
CA LYS A 10 -14.79 13.81 8.53
C LYS A 10 -13.92 15.04 8.66
N GLU A 11 -14.51 16.24 8.49
CA GLU A 11 -13.78 17.51 8.44
C GLU A 11 -12.67 17.48 7.39
N GLU A 12 -12.99 16.90 6.21
CA GLU A 12 -12.08 16.72 5.11
C GLU A 12 -12.59 17.38 3.83
N TYR A 13 -11.70 18.07 3.15
CA TYR A 13 -11.94 18.55 1.80
C TYR A 13 -11.52 17.48 0.79
N ASN A 14 -12.47 17.00 -0.01
CA ASN A 14 -12.24 16.03 -1.06
C ASN A 14 -12.06 16.74 -2.41
N LEU A 15 -10.94 16.49 -3.06
CA LEU A 15 -10.64 16.96 -4.40
C LEU A 15 -10.55 15.78 -5.36
N THR A 16 -11.52 15.64 -6.23
CA THR A 16 -11.53 14.59 -7.27
C THR A 16 -10.80 15.07 -8.51
N LEU A 17 -9.80 14.29 -8.90
CA LEU A 17 -9.06 14.42 -10.14
C LEU A 17 -9.69 13.46 -11.16
N LYS A 18 -10.74 13.91 -11.85
CA LYS A 18 -11.59 13.05 -12.68
C LYS A 18 -10.82 12.34 -13.79
N ASP A 19 -9.84 13.03 -14.40
CA ASP A 19 -9.05 12.47 -15.50
C ASP A 19 -8.05 11.41 -15.04
N GLN A 20 -7.72 11.40 -13.74
CA GLN A 20 -6.82 10.42 -13.11
C GLN A 20 -7.58 9.33 -12.36
N GLY A 21 -8.89 9.46 -12.22
CA GLY A 21 -9.72 8.46 -11.55
C GLY A 21 -9.50 8.36 -10.04
N VAL A 22 -9.08 9.45 -9.38
CA VAL A 22 -8.76 9.45 -7.94
C VAL A 22 -9.34 10.66 -7.23
N THR A 23 -9.68 10.50 -5.97
CA THR A 23 -10.03 11.60 -5.05
C THR A 23 -9.00 11.69 -3.94
N VAL A 24 -8.42 12.86 -3.74
CA VAL A 24 -7.51 13.14 -2.62
C VAL A 24 -8.23 13.91 -1.53
N ALA A 25 -7.95 13.58 -0.28
CA ALA A 25 -8.55 14.22 0.88
C ALA A 25 -7.53 15.07 1.64
N PHE A 26 -7.90 16.32 1.92
CA PHE A 26 -7.13 17.24 2.74
C PHE A 26 -7.84 17.43 4.08
N SER A 27 -7.09 17.33 5.17
CA SER A 27 -7.57 17.62 6.53
C SER A 27 -6.89 18.84 7.09
N GLU A 28 -7.69 19.79 7.57
CA GLU A 28 -7.16 20.99 8.24
C GLU A 28 -6.51 20.64 9.58
N ALA A 29 -7.02 19.65 10.30
CA ALA A 29 -6.46 19.18 11.56
C ALA A 29 -5.06 18.59 11.38
N ALA A 30 -4.87 17.80 10.34
CA ALA A 30 -3.57 17.23 9.97
C ALA A 30 -2.69 18.24 9.20
N LYS A 31 -3.25 19.34 8.73
CA LYS A 31 -2.59 20.37 7.88
C LYS A 31 -1.95 19.77 6.63
N GLY A 32 -2.63 18.81 6.02
CA GLY A 32 -2.08 18.10 4.85
C GLY A 32 -3.07 17.17 4.16
N TRP A 33 -2.59 16.59 3.08
CA TRP A 33 -3.29 15.54 2.36
C TRP A 33 -3.19 14.25 3.15
N THR A 34 -4.34 13.65 3.47
CA THR A 34 -4.42 12.50 4.40
C THR A 34 -4.67 11.19 3.71
N SER A 35 -5.33 11.20 2.57
CA SER A 35 -5.65 9.94 1.88
C SER A 35 -5.92 10.12 0.39
N PHE A 36 -5.73 9.05 -0.34
CA PHE A 36 -6.24 8.83 -1.68
C PHE A 36 -7.46 7.93 -1.59
N LYS A 37 -8.57 8.35 -2.18
CA LYS A 37 -9.84 7.61 -2.16
C LYS A 37 -10.17 7.14 -3.57
N SER A 38 -10.65 5.92 -3.70
CA SER A 38 -10.91 5.29 -5.00
C SER A 38 -12.20 5.77 -5.66
N PHE A 39 -13.04 6.54 -4.97
CA PHE A 39 -14.25 7.06 -5.58
C PHE A 39 -13.99 8.28 -6.47
N VAL A 40 -14.75 8.38 -7.56
CA VAL A 40 -14.73 9.52 -8.48
C VAL A 40 -16.13 10.09 -8.56
N GLN A 41 -16.32 11.27 -7.97
CA GLN A 41 -17.61 11.95 -7.93
C GLN A 41 -17.81 12.91 -9.11
N ASP A 42 -19.07 13.16 -9.45
CA ASP A 42 -19.48 14.24 -10.36
C ASP A 42 -19.81 15.55 -9.62
N GLY A 43 -19.95 15.47 -8.31
CA GLY A 43 -20.21 16.57 -7.39
C GLY A 43 -20.46 16.00 -6.00
N GLY A 44 -20.31 16.83 -4.97
CA GLY A 44 -20.55 16.38 -3.60
C GLY A 44 -20.94 17.54 -2.70
N LEU A 45 -21.69 17.23 -1.66
CA LEU A 45 -22.13 18.18 -0.65
C LEU A 45 -22.37 17.47 0.68
N SER A 46 -22.24 18.21 1.77
CA SER A 46 -22.70 17.77 3.08
C SER A 46 -24.03 18.40 3.42
N LEU A 47 -24.92 17.60 3.99
CA LEU A 47 -26.21 18.05 4.49
C LEU A 47 -26.51 17.35 5.80
N ASN A 48 -26.74 18.13 6.85
CA ASN A 48 -27.07 17.63 8.19
C ASN A 48 -26.04 16.62 8.73
N ASN A 49 -24.75 16.90 8.54
CA ASN A 49 -23.61 16.07 8.94
C ASN A 49 -23.51 14.72 8.21
N ASP A 50 -24.25 14.55 7.13
CA ASP A 50 -24.13 13.44 6.20
C ASP A 50 -23.49 13.91 4.90
N TYR A 51 -22.53 13.14 4.39
CA TYR A 51 -21.86 13.45 3.14
C TYR A 51 -22.47 12.68 1.97
N TYR A 52 -22.81 13.43 0.93
CA TYR A 52 -23.44 12.91 -0.28
C TYR A 52 -22.59 13.26 -1.50
N THR A 53 -22.54 12.34 -2.45
CA THR A 53 -21.94 12.58 -3.76
C THR A 53 -22.88 12.18 -4.88
N LEU A 54 -22.69 12.81 -6.02
CA LEU A 54 -23.35 12.47 -7.28
C LEU A 54 -22.39 11.63 -8.12
N LYS A 55 -22.90 10.55 -8.69
CA LYS A 55 -22.19 9.71 -9.64
C LYS A 55 -23.15 9.22 -10.71
N GLU A 56 -22.87 9.58 -11.97
CA GLU A 56 -23.68 9.17 -13.14
C GLU A 56 -25.18 9.46 -13.00
N GLY A 57 -25.50 10.59 -12.35
CA GLY A 57 -26.89 11.03 -12.13
C GLY A 57 -27.54 10.43 -10.88
N GLU A 58 -26.88 9.55 -10.15
CA GLU A 58 -27.37 8.98 -8.91
C GLU A 58 -26.79 9.70 -7.70
N LEU A 59 -27.58 9.77 -6.61
CA LEU A 59 -27.18 10.33 -5.33
C LEU A 59 -26.76 9.24 -4.36
N TRP A 60 -25.53 9.31 -3.90
CA TRP A 60 -24.94 8.34 -2.99
C TRP A 60 -24.63 8.95 -1.64
N LYS A 61 -25.07 8.28 -0.57
CA LYS A 61 -24.74 8.65 0.81
C LYS A 61 -23.49 7.90 1.25
N HIS A 62 -22.47 8.64 1.65
CA HIS A 62 -21.24 8.05 2.20
C HIS A 62 -21.40 7.67 3.69
N HIS A 63 -20.48 6.86 4.18
CA HIS A 63 -20.43 6.38 5.58
C HIS A 63 -21.71 5.68 6.05
N SER A 64 -22.45 5.07 5.15
CA SER A 64 -23.74 4.44 5.42
C SER A 64 -23.71 2.92 5.53
N ASN A 65 -22.63 2.27 5.08
CA ASN A 65 -22.43 0.83 5.20
C ASN A 65 -21.21 0.50 6.08
N GLU A 66 -21.13 -0.74 6.55
CA GLU A 66 -20.02 -1.23 7.37
C GLU A 66 -18.84 -1.78 6.54
N THR A 67 -19.05 -1.97 5.24
CA THR A 67 -18.02 -2.48 4.33
C THR A 67 -17.04 -1.35 4.00
N ARG A 68 -15.79 -1.53 4.39
CA ARG A 68 -14.74 -0.53 4.12
C ARG A 68 -14.33 -0.55 2.66
N ASN A 69 -13.99 0.63 2.12
CA ASN A 69 -13.58 0.84 0.74
C ASN A 69 -14.59 0.33 -0.31
N ASN A 70 -15.87 0.30 0.06
CA ASN A 70 -16.94 0.06 -0.89
C ASN A 70 -17.55 1.41 -1.29
N PHE A 71 -17.37 1.80 -2.54
CA PHE A 71 -17.87 3.05 -3.10
C PHE A 71 -18.70 2.77 -4.34
N TYR A 72 -19.91 3.32 -4.39
CA TYR A 72 -20.84 3.18 -5.51
C TYR A 72 -21.18 1.72 -5.87
N GLY A 73 -21.09 0.82 -4.91
CA GLY A 73 -21.29 -0.62 -5.11
C GLY A 73 -20.02 -1.40 -5.44
N ASP A 74 -18.94 -0.74 -5.77
CA ASP A 74 -17.65 -1.36 -6.09
C ASP A 74 -16.78 -1.50 -4.85
N GLN A 75 -16.12 -2.64 -4.72
CA GLN A 75 -15.18 -2.94 -3.64
C GLN A 75 -13.75 -2.68 -4.07
N TYR A 76 -13.02 -1.91 -3.28
CA TYR A 76 -11.61 -1.59 -3.50
C TYR A 76 -10.74 -2.12 -2.38
N ASP A 77 -9.50 -2.46 -2.69
CA ASP A 77 -8.50 -2.83 -1.71
C ASP A 77 -7.94 -1.60 -0.98
N SER A 78 -7.50 -1.82 0.27
CA SER A 78 -6.79 -0.79 1.04
C SER A 78 -5.30 -0.99 0.87
N HIS A 79 -4.56 0.07 0.65
CA HIS A 79 -3.10 0.05 0.65
C HIS A 79 -2.52 1.21 1.47
N ILE A 80 -1.29 1.04 1.92
CA ILE A 80 -0.52 2.04 2.65
C ILE A 80 0.88 2.04 2.05
N ASP A 81 1.28 3.19 1.52
CA ASP A 81 2.65 3.42 1.09
C ASP A 81 3.42 4.10 2.23
N VAL A 82 4.49 3.48 2.69
CA VAL A 82 5.32 3.99 3.78
C VAL A 82 6.66 4.43 3.22
N LEU A 83 6.97 5.71 3.39
CA LEU A 83 8.24 6.27 2.98
C LEU A 83 9.23 6.27 4.16
N PHE A 84 10.30 5.50 4.04
CA PHE A 84 11.43 5.50 4.97
C PHE A 84 12.51 6.44 4.45
N ASN A 85 12.45 7.70 4.85
CA ASN A 85 13.40 8.72 4.41
C ASN A 85 13.90 9.61 5.56
N GLU A 86 14.21 9.01 6.69
CA GLU A 86 14.90 9.71 7.78
C GLU A 86 16.28 10.17 7.30
N GLU A 87 16.67 11.42 7.62
CA GLU A 87 17.92 12.03 7.12
C GLU A 87 18.06 11.97 5.59
N SER A 88 17.16 12.65 4.88
CA SER A 88 17.02 12.60 3.42
C SER A 88 18.28 12.90 2.60
N ALA A 89 19.27 13.58 3.20
CA ALA A 89 20.56 13.90 2.55
C ALA A 89 21.61 12.77 2.68
N THR A 90 21.27 11.67 3.37
CA THR A 90 22.21 10.58 3.65
C THR A 90 21.89 9.38 2.76
N VAL A 91 22.91 8.81 2.14
CA VAL A 91 22.79 7.54 1.41
C VAL A 91 22.48 6.43 2.39
N LYS A 92 21.46 5.63 2.11
CA LYS A 92 20.99 4.56 2.97
C LYS A 92 21.05 3.22 2.25
N SER A 93 21.36 2.17 3.00
CA SER A 93 21.25 0.78 2.54
C SER A 93 20.22 0.05 3.39
N PHE A 94 19.24 -0.55 2.75
CA PHE A 94 18.19 -1.34 3.40
C PHE A 94 18.48 -2.82 3.19
N GLY A 95 18.97 -3.52 4.22
CA GLY A 95 19.30 -4.94 4.15
C GLY A 95 18.12 -5.87 4.42
N SER A 96 17.19 -5.43 5.26
CA SER A 96 16.05 -6.25 5.64
C SER A 96 14.86 -5.41 6.08
N MET A 97 13.66 -6.00 5.95
CA MET A 97 12.42 -5.47 6.50
C MET A 97 11.88 -6.43 7.56
N LYS A 98 11.41 -5.85 8.65
CA LYS A 98 10.69 -6.56 9.70
C LYS A 98 9.43 -5.80 10.05
N TYR A 99 8.30 -6.51 10.19
CA TYR A 99 7.07 -5.89 10.67
C TYR A 99 6.23 -6.86 11.51
N GLU A 100 5.31 -6.30 12.27
CA GLU A 100 4.33 -7.01 13.07
C GLU A 100 2.95 -6.84 12.44
N GLY A 101 2.20 -7.92 12.32
CA GLY A 101 0.88 -7.91 11.71
C GLY A 101 0.56 -9.20 10.96
N SER A 102 -0.46 -9.17 10.14
CA SER A 102 -0.79 -10.27 9.26
C SER A 102 0.09 -10.30 8.02
N GLN A 103 0.32 -11.49 7.48
CA GLN A 103 0.94 -11.69 6.17
C GLN A 103 0.07 -12.65 5.37
N ALA A 104 -0.91 -12.08 4.66
CA ALA A 104 -1.95 -12.86 4.01
C ALA A 104 -1.48 -13.66 2.80
N LYS A 105 -0.37 -13.26 2.17
CA LYS A 105 0.20 -13.97 1.02
C LYS A 105 1.10 -15.16 1.38
N ILE A 106 1.44 -15.35 2.66
CA ILE A 106 2.39 -16.38 3.05
C ILE A 106 1.68 -17.60 3.61
N THR A 107 2.10 -18.76 3.14
CA THR A 107 1.66 -20.06 3.65
C THR A 107 2.88 -20.89 3.98
N GLN A 108 2.91 -21.42 5.21
CA GLN A 108 3.94 -22.38 5.60
C GLN A 108 3.64 -23.74 4.96
N ASN A 109 4.66 -24.40 4.42
CA ASN A 109 4.55 -25.75 3.93
C ASN A 109 4.60 -26.75 5.09
N LEU A 110 3.43 -27.06 5.66
CA LEU A 110 3.28 -28.02 6.75
C LEU A 110 3.20 -29.49 6.28
N GLY A 111 3.37 -29.71 4.95
CA GLY A 111 3.48 -31.04 4.41
C GLY A 111 2.18 -31.73 4.06
N THR A 112 1.67 -31.40 2.88
CA THR A 112 0.90 -32.36 2.09
C THR A 112 1.80 -33.17 1.16
N SER A 113 3.06 -32.83 1.06
CA SER A 113 4.09 -33.55 0.31
C SER A 113 4.88 -34.50 1.21
N ASN A 114 5.51 -35.52 0.63
CA ASN A 114 6.35 -36.48 1.36
C ASN A 114 7.55 -35.81 2.08
N TYR A 115 7.75 -34.54 1.90
CA TYR A 115 8.85 -33.75 2.46
C TYR A 115 8.39 -32.37 2.88
N PRO A 116 7.75 -32.20 4.06
CA PRO A 116 7.49 -30.89 4.62
C PRO A 116 8.83 -30.26 4.98
N ASP A 117 9.13 -29.11 4.38
CA ASP A 117 10.33 -28.35 4.68
C ASP A 117 10.11 -27.25 5.71
N ASN A 118 8.85 -27.01 6.11
CA ASN A 118 8.40 -25.95 7.00
C ASN A 118 8.77 -24.54 6.53
N GLU A 119 9.15 -24.39 5.27
CA GLU A 119 9.45 -23.11 4.67
C GLU A 119 8.18 -22.30 4.40
N TYR A 120 8.33 -20.99 4.27
CA TYR A 120 7.23 -20.08 3.98
C TYR A 120 7.29 -19.63 2.52
N TYR A 121 6.15 -19.68 1.84
CA TYR A 121 6.05 -19.33 0.42
C TYR A 121 5.04 -18.21 0.19
N ASN A 122 5.39 -17.23 -0.65
CA ASN A 122 4.56 -16.10 -1.07
C ASN A 122 3.59 -16.46 -2.21
N ASN A 123 2.88 -17.55 -2.15
CA ASN A 123 2.22 -18.06 -3.33
C ASN A 123 0.69 -18.11 -3.28
N ILE A 124 0.09 -17.83 -2.15
CA ILE A 124 -1.38 -17.90 -2.02
C ILE A 124 -1.90 -16.63 -1.36
N GLY A 125 -2.66 -15.85 -2.12
CA GLY A 125 -3.40 -14.72 -1.57
C GLY A 125 -4.51 -15.19 -0.64
N LYS A 126 -4.56 -14.62 0.56
CA LYS A 126 -5.64 -14.78 1.54
C LYS A 126 -6.21 -13.42 1.86
N THR A 127 -7.40 -13.38 2.43
CA THR A 127 -7.96 -12.13 2.95
C THR A 127 -7.11 -11.64 4.12
N GLY A 128 -6.62 -10.42 4.05
CA GLY A 128 -5.83 -9.79 5.10
C GLY A 128 -4.74 -8.88 4.54
N TRP A 129 -3.98 -8.26 5.43
CA TRP A 129 -2.87 -7.38 5.08
C TRP A 129 -1.61 -8.18 4.74
N TYR A 130 -0.84 -7.67 3.81
CA TYR A 130 0.49 -8.18 3.46
C TYR A 130 1.35 -7.04 2.91
N VAL A 131 2.66 -7.22 2.95
CA VAL A 131 3.59 -6.33 2.24
C VAL A 131 3.63 -6.75 0.79
N GLU A 132 3.34 -5.82 -0.11
CA GLU A 132 3.34 -6.08 -1.54
C GLU A 132 4.72 -5.94 -2.14
N SER A 133 5.38 -4.81 -1.89
CA SER A 133 6.72 -4.52 -2.39
C SER A 133 7.50 -3.64 -1.43
N GLY A 134 8.82 -3.60 -1.62
CA GLY A 134 9.70 -2.61 -1.03
C GLY A 134 10.62 -2.11 -2.14
N GLU A 135 10.63 -0.82 -2.38
CA GLU A 135 11.33 -0.21 -3.50
C GLU A 135 12.31 0.85 -3.03
N THR A 136 13.39 0.99 -3.76
CA THR A 136 14.27 2.17 -3.70
C THR A 136 14.27 2.84 -5.06
N ASP A 137 14.61 4.12 -5.12
CA ASP A 137 14.72 4.88 -6.36
C ASP A 137 15.80 4.34 -7.30
N LEU A 138 16.77 3.60 -6.75
CA LEU A 138 17.92 3.11 -7.48
C LEU A 138 17.83 1.62 -7.83
N GLN A 139 17.23 0.80 -6.99
CA GLN A 139 17.19 -0.67 -7.16
C GLN A 139 15.80 -1.25 -7.48
N LEU A 140 14.79 -0.40 -7.59
CA LEU A 140 13.42 -0.82 -7.84
C LEU A 140 12.91 -1.90 -6.85
N ALA A 141 11.74 -2.49 -7.14
CA ALA A 141 11.18 -3.56 -6.32
C ALA A 141 11.80 -4.90 -6.67
N GLY A 142 12.43 -5.54 -5.71
CA GLY A 142 12.83 -6.94 -5.80
C GLY A 142 11.80 -7.87 -5.16
N GLU A 143 11.99 -9.16 -5.33
CA GLU A 143 11.16 -10.17 -4.70
C GLU A 143 11.40 -10.22 -3.19
N MET A 144 10.32 -10.22 -2.41
CA MET A 144 10.36 -10.30 -0.96
C MET A 144 9.83 -11.66 -0.49
N GLU A 145 10.63 -12.38 0.25
CA GLU A 145 10.29 -13.67 0.83
C GLU A 145 10.21 -13.54 2.35
N PHE A 146 9.00 -13.43 2.88
CA PHE A 146 8.81 -13.29 4.30
C PHE A 146 8.82 -14.64 5.02
N LYS A 147 9.51 -14.68 6.14
CA LYS A 147 9.51 -15.79 7.09
C LYS A 147 9.05 -15.32 8.46
N ASP A 148 8.30 -16.16 9.18
CA ASP A 148 7.98 -15.88 10.57
C ASP A 148 9.23 -16.14 11.43
N LYS A 149 9.57 -15.14 12.23
CA LYS A 149 10.64 -15.23 13.21
C LYS A 149 10.20 -14.58 14.51
N GLU A 150 9.92 -15.40 15.52
CA GLU A 150 9.47 -14.94 16.85
C GLU A 150 8.19 -14.10 16.80
N GLY A 151 7.22 -14.48 15.98
CA GLY A 151 5.95 -13.77 15.81
C GLY A 151 6.05 -12.48 15.01
N LYS A 152 7.13 -12.28 14.28
CA LYS A 152 7.36 -11.15 13.39
C LYS A 152 7.70 -11.65 11.99
N TRP A 153 7.21 -10.93 11.00
CA TRP A 153 7.55 -11.20 9.61
C TRP A 153 8.87 -10.53 9.26
N PHE A 154 9.77 -11.29 8.69
CA PHE A 154 11.11 -10.88 8.31
C PHE A 154 11.38 -11.27 6.87
N SER A 155 11.95 -10.36 6.08
CA SER A 155 12.46 -10.60 4.74
C SER A 155 13.74 -9.82 4.50
N TYR A 156 14.68 -10.40 3.77
CA TYR A 156 15.76 -9.63 3.19
C TYR A 156 15.22 -8.74 2.08
N MET A 157 15.75 -7.52 1.97
CA MET A 157 15.45 -6.62 0.86
C MET A 157 16.39 -6.97 -0.29
N LYS A 158 15.81 -7.26 -1.44
CA LYS A 158 16.55 -7.56 -2.67
C LYS A 158 16.11 -6.56 -3.74
N GLY A 159 17.06 -6.01 -4.49
CA GLY A 159 16.74 -5.25 -5.70
C GLY A 159 16.36 -6.16 -6.87
N VAL A 160 16.03 -5.56 -7.99
CA VAL A 160 15.82 -6.32 -9.24
C VAL A 160 17.11 -7.02 -9.64
N PRO A 161 17.10 -8.32 -9.94
CA PRO A 161 18.29 -9.02 -10.40
C PRO A 161 18.85 -8.40 -11.67
N VAL A 162 20.14 -8.17 -11.71
CA VAL A 162 20.84 -7.64 -12.89
C VAL A 162 21.51 -8.82 -13.57
N GLU A 163 21.18 -9.06 -14.83
CA GLU A 163 21.73 -10.21 -15.59
C GLU A 163 23.20 -10.02 -15.95
N ASN A 164 23.65 -8.78 -16.11
CA ASN A 164 25.01 -8.49 -16.54
C ASN A 164 25.71 -7.59 -15.50
N VAL A 165 26.88 -8.01 -15.06
CA VAL A 165 27.71 -7.27 -14.09
C VAL A 165 28.05 -5.85 -14.58
N ALA A 166 28.10 -5.64 -15.89
CA ALA A 166 28.33 -4.30 -16.47
C ALA A 166 27.18 -3.33 -16.26
N ASP A 167 25.97 -3.83 -15.98
CA ASP A 167 24.77 -3.03 -15.73
C ASP A 167 24.59 -2.69 -14.24
N LEU A 168 25.52 -3.17 -13.39
CA LEU A 168 25.54 -2.80 -11.98
C LEU A 168 25.95 -1.34 -11.85
N ASN A 169 25.11 -0.56 -11.17
CA ASN A 169 25.49 0.79 -10.79
C ASN A 169 26.49 0.72 -9.63
N SER A 170 27.72 1.08 -9.87
CA SER A 170 28.80 1.02 -8.87
C SER A 170 28.59 2.00 -7.70
N GLU A 171 27.75 3.01 -7.89
CA GLU A 171 27.40 3.97 -6.82
C GLU A 171 26.36 3.42 -5.86
N GLU A 172 25.66 2.34 -6.26
CA GLU A 172 24.60 1.70 -5.50
C GLU A 172 24.99 0.37 -4.89
N PHE A 173 26.24 0.00 -4.96
CA PHE A 173 26.66 -1.29 -4.49
C PHE A 173 26.45 -1.44 -2.98
N SER A 174 25.24 -1.79 -2.60
CA SER A 174 24.99 -2.34 -1.26
C SER A 174 25.19 -3.83 -1.34
N PHE A 175 26.21 -4.36 -0.69
CA PHE A 175 26.30 -5.78 -0.39
C PHE A 175 25.15 -6.15 0.53
N GLN A 176 24.02 -6.52 -0.01
CA GLN A 176 22.97 -7.17 0.74
C GLN A 176 23.38 -8.62 0.90
N GLY A 177 24.11 -8.89 2.00
CA GLY A 177 24.40 -10.21 2.50
C GLY A 177 24.76 -11.25 1.45
N ILE A 178 26.02 -11.40 1.15
CA ILE A 178 26.50 -12.73 0.78
C ILE A 178 26.55 -13.48 2.11
N ASP A 179 25.50 -14.25 2.41
CA ASP A 179 25.59 -15.33 3.38
C ASP A 179 26.45 -16.41 2.74
N ILE A 180 27.62 -16.58 3.33
CA ILE A 180 28.50 -17.71 3.03
C ILE A 180 28.13 -18.83 3.98
#